data_09e25cd1dbf79ea02d7f1ca5cc7f0b48
#
_entry.id   09e25cd1dbf79ea02d7f1ca5cc7f0b48
#
_cell.length_a   1.000
_cell.length_b   1.000
_cell.length_c   1.000
_cell.angle_alpha   90.00
_cell.angle_beta   90.00
_cell.angle_gamma   90.00
#
_symmetry.space_group_name_H-M   'P 1'
#
loop_
_entity.id
_entity.type
_entity.pdbx_description
1 polymer ?
#
loop_
_entity_poly.entity_id
_entity_poly.type
_entity_poly.pdbx_seq_one_letter_code
_entity_poly.pdbx_strand_id
1 'polypeptide(L)'
;MTTNHPAIAELAAIVGRRHLLTKPAKTAPYRKGFRYGEGDVLAVVQPGSLYELWQTAQTCVAHDLIIIMQASNTGLTGGSVPYGDYDRPVVLISARRLKGIRLIEDGAQAIALPGATLYELEDELTAIGREPHSVIGSSCIGASIIGGICNNSGGALIHRGPAYTEMALYARVNEHGELELINHLGINLGQHPESLLNRLERGDYTDADIAPASGQTSDHEYQDRVRDIDADTPSRYNNDARRLFEASGSAGRLIVFAVRIDTFAKPERQQIYYIGAHDPDTLTELRRHILKNFKNLPVSGEYMHRDCYDIAERYGRDTYLVIDRLGSKHIPAFFRWKNRIDRLGEKLRLKNLSDRLSQCATDMLPTHLPPFMQHMREQYEHHLILKMADGGVDEAASYLKQYFDAHPHDGAYYACSGKEGAQATLHRFAAAGAANRYHAVKGREVGDLLALDIALRRNEHDWFERLPAEIDQHIAAKLYYGHFFCHVMHQDYIL
;
A
#
# COMPACT_ATOMS: atom_id res chain seq x y z
N MET A 1 -18.21 -23.88 -15.50
CA MET A 1 -17.29 -23.85 -16.64
C MET A 1 -16.21 -24.92 -16.49
N THR A 2 -15.84 -25.53 -17.52
CA THR A 2 -15.44 -26.92 -17.68
C THR A 2 -14.03 -27.24 -17.16
N THR A 3 -13.94 -28.17 -16.21
CA THR A 3 -12.73 -28.88 -15.77
C THR A 3 -11.96 -29.62 -16.90
N ASN A 4 -12.38 -29.48 -18.15
CA ASN A 4 -11.89 -30.20 -19.33
C ASN A 4 -10.95 -29.38 -20.22
N HIS A 5 -10.44 -28.22 -19.77
CA HIS A 5 -9.47 -27.46 -20.56
C HIS A 5 -8.11 -28.20 -20.55
N PRO A 6 -7.44 -28.41 -21.70
CA PRO A 6 -6.20 -29.20 -21.77
C PRO A 6 -5.08 -28.66 -20.88
N ALA A 7 -4.95 -27.34 -20.74
CA ALA A 7 -3.98 -26.69 -19.86
C ALA A 7 -4.07 -27.16 -18.39
N ILE A 8 -5.25 -27.63 -17.92
CA ILE A 8 -5.42 -28.06 -16.52
C ILE A 8 -4.51 -29.24 -16.17
N ALA A 9 -4.35 -30.19 -17.08
CA ALA A 9 -3.49 -31.36 -16.87
C ALA A 9 -2.00 -30.96 -16.83
N GLU A 10 -1.57 -30.05 -17.71
CA GLU A 10 -0.22 -29.54 -17.78
C GLU A 10 0.12 -28.69 -16.55
N LEU A 11 -0.76 -27.76 -16.18
CA LEU A 11 -0.60 -26.94 -14.96
C LEU A 11 -0.55 -27.82 -13.70
N ALA A 12 -1.34 -28.90 -13.65
CA ALA A 12 -1.30 -29.85 -12.53
C ALA A 12 0.01 -30.64 -12.48
N ALA A 13 0.63 -30.93 -13.62
CA ALA A 13 1.94 -31.60 -13.68
C ALA A 13 3.07 -30.66 -13.17
N ILE A 14 2.98 -29.34 -13.45
CA ILE A 14 3.96 -28.35 -13.02
C ILE A 14 3.90 -28.14 -11.51
N VAL A 15 2.75 -27.68 -10.97
CA VAL A 15 2.65 -27.24 -9.57
C VAL A 15 2.13 -28.33 -8.62
N GLY A 16 1.75 -29.48 -9.14
CA GLY A 16 1.06 -30.54 -8.40
C GLY A 16 -0.42 -30.24 -8.14
N ARG A 17 -1.23 -31.30 -8.09
CA ARG A 17 -2.71 -31.21 -7.93
C ARG A 17 -3.17 -30.45 -6.69
N ARG A 18 -2.36 -30.40 -5.64
CA ARG A 18 -2.66 -29.69 -4.39
C ARG A 18 -2.65 -28.16 -4.59
N HIS A 19 -1.81 -27.68 -5.50
CA HIS A 19 -1.53 -26.28 -5.76
C HIS A 19 -2.21 -25.74 -7.03
N LEU A 20 -3.04 -26.56 -7.67
CA LEU A 20 -3.96 -26.17 -8.73
C LEU A 20 -5.41 -26.20 -8.20
N LEU A 21 -6.02 -25.04 -8.05
CA LEU A 21 -7.37 -24.90 -7.49
C LEU A 21 -8.36 -24.64 -8.64
N THR A 22 -9.29 -25.57 -8.84
CA THR A 22 -10.34 -25.45 -9.91
C THR A 22 -11.74 -25.44 -9.34
N LYS A 23 -11.92 -25.84 -8.07
CA LYS A 23 -13.24 -25.87 -7.42
C LYS A 23 -13.66 -24.47 -6.98
N PRO A 24 -14.89 -24.00 -7.27
CA PRO A 24 -15.37 -22.65 -6.93
C PRO A 24 -15.13 -22.26 -5.45
N ALA A 25 -15.42 -23.16 -4.51
CA ALA A 25 -15.20 -22.90 -3.09
C ALA A 25 -13.73 -22.70 -2.71
N LYS A 26 -12.77 -23.27 -3.48
CA LYS A 26 -11.33 -23.10 -3.26
C LYS A 26 -10.77 -21.85 -3.96
N THR A 27 -11.35 -21.47 -5.10
CA THR A 27 -10.92 -20.28 -5.85
C THR A 27 -11.52 -18.98 -5.32
N ALA A 28 -12.68 -19.04 -4.64
CA ALA A 28 -13.40 -17.87 -4.13
C ALA A 28 -12.53 -16.86 -3.38
N PRO A 29 -11.60 -17.24 -2.45
CA PRO A 29 -10.77 -16.28 -1.74
C PRO A 29 -9.77 -15.52 -2.61
N TYR A 30 -9.51 -16.01 -3.82
CA TYR A 30 -8.56 -15.42 -4.78
C TYR A 30 -9.27 -14.56 -5.83
N ARG A 31 -10.55 -14.84 -6.10
CA ARG A 31 -11.34 -14.20 -7.16
C ARG A 31 -11.94 -12.86 -6.76
N LYS A 32 -11.94 -12.55 -5.46
CA LYS A 32 -12.49 -11.33 -4.89
C LYS A 32 -11.38 -10.37 -4.45
N GLY A 33 -11.46 -9.12 -4.87
CA GLY A 33 -10.55 -8.06 -4.46
C GLY A 33 -10.79 -7.62 -3.02
N PHE A 34 -9.84 -6.89 -2.45
CA PHE A 34 -9.91 -6.40 -1.07
C PHE A 34 -11.10 -5.44 -0.86
N ARG A 35 -11.30 -4.51 -1.77
CA ARG A 35 -12.47 -3.60 -1.79
C ARG A 35 -13.35 -3.83 -3.00
N TYR A 36 -12.74 -4.16 -4.13
CA TYR A 36 -13.37 -4.03 -5.43
C TYR A 36 -12.98 -5.17 -6.37
N GLY A 37 -13.93 -5.58 -7.20
CA GLY A 37 -13.75 -6.58 -8.24
C GLY A 37 -13.96 -8.02 -7.75
N GLU A 38 -14.72 -8.76 -8.54
CA GLU A 38 -14.89 -10.21 -8.42
C GLU A 38 -15.26 -10.78 -9.80
N GLY A 39 -14.75 -11.96 -10.12
CA GLY A 39 -15.07 -12.63 -11.37
C GLY A 39 -14.66 -14.10 -11.38
N ASP A 40 -14.81 -14.76 -12.51
CA ASP A 40 -14.53 -16.18 -12.65
C ASP A 40 -13.12 -16.46 -13.17
N VAL A 41 -12.59 -17.61 -12.80
CA VAL A 41 -11.30 -18.14 -13.27
C VAL A 41 -11.45 -19.60 -13.72
N LEU A 42 -10.67 -19.98 -14.70
CA LEU A 42 -10.46 -21.38 -15.06
C LEU A 42 -9.79 -22.15 -13.92
N ALA A 43 -8.74 -21.53 -13.36
CA ALA A 43 -7.97 -22.07 -12.23
C ALA A 43 -7.24 -20.97 -11.46
N VAL A 44 -6.90 -21.28 -10.20
CA VAL A 44 -5.85 -20.57 -9.44
C VAL A 44 -4.64 -21.50 -9.34
N VAL A 45 -3.50 -21.03 -9.84
CA VAL A 45 -2.22 -21.75 -9.83
C VAL A 45 -1.32 -21.16 -8.76
N GLN A 46 -0.67 -22.01 -7.96
CA GLN A 46 0.18 -21.59 -6.85
C GLN A 46 1.61 -22.16 -7.02
N PRO A 47 2.46 -21.55 -7.88
CA PRO A 47 3.83 -22.00 -8.07
C PRO A 47 4.60 -22.00 -6.75
N GLY A 48 5.46 -22.99 -6.55
CA GLY A 48 6.31 -23.13 -5.38
C GLY A 48 7.75 -22.72 -5.62
N SER A 49 8.13 -22.51 -6.89
CA SER A 49 9.43 -22.01 -7.31
C SER A 49 9.31 -21.03 -8.47
N LEU A 50 10.35 -20.21 -8.69
CA LEU A 50 10.40 -19.29 -9.83
C LEU A 50 10.36 -20.05 -11.16
N TYR A 51 10.92 -21.27 -11.21
CA TYR A 51 10.86 -22.08 -12.41
C TYR A 51 9.45 -22.64 -12.66
N GLU A 52 8.72 -23.06 -11.63
CA GLU A 52 7.30 -23.42 -11.76
C GLU A 52 6.46 -22.22 -12.24
N LEU A 53 6.77 -21.00 -11.81
CA LEU A 53 6.11 -19.78 -12.30
C LEU A 53 6.37 -19.59 -13.80
N TRP A 54 7.61 -19.76 -14.24
CA TRP A 54 7.99 -19.67 -15.64
C TRP A 54 7.26 -20.71 -16.50
N GLN A 55 7.29 -21.98 -16.10
CA GLN A 55 6.59 -23.06 -16.81
C GLN A 55 5.06 -22.83 -16.83
N THR A 56 4.48 -22.32 -15.73
CA THR A 56 3.06 -21.97 -15.66
C THR A 56 2.72 -20.88 -16.68
N ALA A 57 3.57 -19.84 -16.78
CA ALA A 57 3.39 -18.77 -17.76
C ALA A 57 3.48 -19.27 -19.20
N GLN A 58 4.49 -20.14 -19.51
CA GLN A 58 4.63 -20.76 -20.82
C GLN A 58 3.38 -21.58 -21.21
N THR A 59 2.86 -22.37 -20.28
CA THR A 59 1.62 -23.14 -20.53
C THR A 59 0.43 -22.21 -20.77
N CYS A 60 0.29 -21.14 -20.00
CA CYS A 60 -0.80 -20.18 -20.21
C CYS A 60 -0.71 -19.49 -21.58
N VAL A 61 0.48 -19.09 -22.01
CA VAL A 61 0.71 -18.47 -23.33
C VAL A 61 0.42 -19.47 -24.46
N ALA A 62 0.94 -20.71 -24.34
CA ALA A 62 0.72 -21.77 -25.35
C ALA A 62 -0.77 -22.14 -25.55
N HIS A 63 -1.58 -21.98 -24.51
CA HIS A 63 -3.02 -22.23 -24.55
C HIS A 63 -3.87 -20.97 -24.69
N ASP A 64 -3.28 -19.84 -25.01
CA ASP A 64 -3.95 -18.53 -25.19
C ASP A 64 -4.83 -18.13 -24.00
N LEU A 65 -4.34 -18.34 -22.78
CA LEU A 65 -5.05 -18.01 -21.54
C LEU A 65 -4.69 -16.62 -21.03
N ILE A 66 -5.66 -15.93 -20.49
CA ILE A 66 -5.41 -14.65 -19.79
C ILE A 66 -4.75 -14.94 -18.44
N ILE A 67 -3.63 -14.25 -18.17
CA ILE A 67 -2.90 -14.38 -16.91
C ILE A 67 -3.21 -13.17 -16.02
N ILE A 68 -3.65 -13.43 -14.78
CA ILE A 68 -3.73 -12.43 -13.73
C ILE A 68 -2.76 -12.82 -12.61
N MET A 69 -1.73 -11.98 -12.40
CA MET A 69 -0.81 -12.16 -11.28
C MET A 69 -1.39 -11.63 -9.99
N GLN A 70 -1.30 -12.41 -8.92
CA GLN A 70 -1.77 -12.00 -7.60
C GLN A 70 -0.73 -12.33 -6.52
N ALA A 71 -0.25 -11.31 -5.80
CA ALA A 71 0.56 -11.51 -4.60
C ALA A 71 -0.35 -11.46 -3.34
N SER A 72 -0.36 -10.37 -2.60
CA SER A 72 -1.10 -10.25 -1.34
C SER A 72 -2.58 -9.92 -1.50
N ASN A 73 -3.00 -9.45 -2.66
CA ASN A 73 -4.38 -9.02 -2.95
C ASN A 73 -4.89 -7.93 -2.00
N THR A 74 -4.03 -6.92 -1.74
CA THR A 74 -4.32 -5.78 -0.86
C THR A 74 -4.63 -4.49 -1.63
N GLY A 75 -4.54 -4.53 -2.96
CA GLY A 75 -4.84 -3.39 -3.83
C GLY A 75 -6.32 -3.00 -3.78
N LEU A 76 -6.58 -1.69 -3.91
CA LEU A 76 -7.92 -1.12 -3.77
C LEU A 76 -8.69 -1.04 -5.08
N THR A 77 -8.00 -1.21 -6.22
CA THR A 77 -8.53 -1.00 -7.58
C THR A 77 -8.95 -2.28 -8.31
N GLY A 78 -8.85 -3.45 -7.65
CA GLY A 78 -9.25 -4.72 -8.26
C GLY A 78 -8.27 -5.30 -9.29
N GLY A 79 -7.10 -4.68 -9.53
CA GLY A 79 -6.16 -5.08 -10.59
C GLY A 79 -5.53 -6.47 -10.44
N SER A 80 -5.67 -7.12 -9.28
CA SER A 80 -5.15 -8.47 -9.01
C SER A 80 -6.24 -9.55 -8.98
N VAL A 81 -7.45 -9.24 -9.44
CA VAL A 81 -8.58 -10.18 -9.50
C VAL A 81 -9.28 -10.08 -10.87
N PRO A 82 -9.95 -11.14 -11.33
CA PRO A 82 -10.74 -11.06 -12.53
C PRO A 82 -11.94 -10.13 -12.31
N TYR A 83 -12.07 -9.13 -13.18
CA TYR A 83 -13.19 -8.18 -13.12
C TYR A 83 -13.45 -7.63 -14.53
N GLY A 84 -14.65 -7.89 -15.02
CA GLY A 84 -15.07 -7.52 -16.36
C GLY A 84 -15.33 -8.72 -17.27
N ASP A 85 -15.61 -8.42 -18.53
CA ASP A 85 -15.86 -9.40 -19.57
C ASP A 85 -14.54 -9.77 -20.25
N TYR A 86 -14.22 -11.06 -20.25
CA TYR A 86 -13.02 -11.60 -20.88
C TYR A 86 -13.40 -12.46 -22.07
N ASP A 87 -12.67 -12.31 -23.17
CA ASP A 87 -12.83 -13.08 -24.41
C ASP A 87 -12.26 -14.50 -24.34
N ARG A 88 -11.44 -14.78 -23.31
CA ARG A 88 -10.73 -16.05 -23.12
C ARG A 88 -10.72 -16.47 -21.65
N PRO A 89 -10.45 -17.78 -21.35
CA PRO A 89 -10.38 -18.23 -19.98
C PRO A 89 -9.24 -17.55 -19.20
N VAL A 90 -9.51 -17.20 -17.94
CA VAL A 90 -8.57 -16.55 -17.04
C VAL A 90 -7.91 -17.57 -16.12
N VAL A 91 -6.59 -17.53 -16.02
CA VAL A 91 -5.79 -18.22 -14.98
C VAL A 91 -5.23 -17.16 -14.02
N LEU A 92 -5.54 -17.31 -12.75
CA LEU A 92 -4.96 -16.49 -11.70
C LEU A 92 -3.73 -17.20 -11.12
N ILE A 93 -2.56 -16.55 -11.16
CA ILE A 93 -1.30 -17.07 -10.61
C ILE A 93 -1.02 -16.40 -9.27
N SER A 94 -1.06 -17.17 -8.20
CA SER A 94 -0.79 -16.67 -6.85
C SER A 94 0.69 -16.78 -6.50
N ALA A 95 1.36 -15.66 -6.29
CA ALA A 95 2.77 -15.57 -5.96
C ALA A 95 3.09 -15.84 -4.47
N ARG A 96 2.10 -16.12 -3.62
CA ARG A 96 2.26 -16.19 -2.15
C ARG A 96 3.27 -17.23 -1.65
N ARG A 97 3.61 -18.22 -2.45
CA ARG A 97 4.61 -19.25 -2.10
C ARG A 97 6.03 -18.85 -2.52
N LEU A 98 6.19 -17.86 -3.39
CA LEU A 98 7.47 -17.42 -3.96
C LEU A 98 8.10 -16.35 -3.05
N LYS A 99 8.45 -16.73 -1.83
CA LYS A 99 9.00 -15.84 -0.82
C LYS A 99 10.53 -15.82 -0.86
N GLY A 100 11.09 -14.68 -0.52
CA GLY A 100 12.52 -14.48 -0.34
C GLY A 100 12.90 -13.02 -0.49
N ILE A 101 13.76 -12.59 0.41
CA ILE A 101 14.44 -11.30 0.38
C ILE A 101 15.91 -11.61 0.56
N ARG A 102 16.79 -10.94 -0.18
CA ARG A 102 18.22 -11.04 0.00
C ARG A 102 18.84 -9.65 0.00
N LEU A 103 19.48 -9.32 1.09
CA LEU A 103 20.23 -8.08 1.20
C LEU A 103 21.56 -8.21 0.44
N ILE A 104 21.93 -7.18 -0.30
CA ILE A 104 23.16 -7.05 -1.07
C ILE A 104 23.81 -5.70 -0.78
N GLU A 105 25.07 -5.51 -1.16
CA GLU A 105 25.81 -4.27 -0.94
C GLU A 105 25.75 -3.83 0.53
N ASP A 106 26.13 -4.69 1.46
CA ASP A 106 26.08 -4.47 2.91
C ASP A 106 24.70 -4.01 3.42
N GLY A 107 23.65 -4.46 2.75
CA GLY A 107 22.26 -4.12 3.08
C GLY A 107 21.76 -2.82 2.47
N ALA A 108 22.58 -2.09 1.70
CA ALA A 108 22.15 -0.88 1.00
C ALA A 108 21.07 -1.15 -0.04
N GLN A 109 21.04 -2.37 -0.57
CA GLN A 109 20.00 -2.81 -1.51
C GLN A 109 19.44 -4.18 -1.13
N ALA A 110 18.29 -4.49 -1.68
CA ALA A 110 17.62 -5.77 -1.49
C ALA A 110 17.11 -6.32 -2.83
N ILE A 111 17.22 -7.65 -3.01
CA ILE A 111 16.52 -8.41 -4.03
C ILE A 111 15.27 -9.01 -3.40
N ALA A 112 14.11 -8.76 -3.97
CA ALA A 112 12.83 -9.28 -3.47
C ALA A 112 12.14 -10.16 -4.50
N LEU A 113 11.64 -11.34 -4.06
CA LEU A 113 10.87 -12.29 -4.86
C LEU A 113 9.37 -11.96 -4.85
N PRO A 114 8.53 -12.54 -5.76
CA PRO A 114 7.17 -12.09 -6.01
C PRO A 114 6.21 -12.14 -4.81
N GLY A 115 6.43 -13.05 -3.88
CA GLY A 115 5.62 -13.22 -2.67
C GLY A 115 6.20 -12.53 -1.43
N ALA A 116 7.34 -11.83 -1.55
CA ALA A 116 7.94 -11.08 -0.44
C ALA A 116 7.09 -9.86 -0.07
N THR A 117 6.95 -9.59 1.23
CA THR A 117 6.13 -8.49 1.75
C THR A 117 6.99 -7.37 2.32
N LEU A 118 6.46 -6.15 2.32
CA LEU A 118 7.10 -4.98 2.95
C LEU A 118 7.43 -5.18 4.43
N TYR A 119 6.63 -5.89 5.16
CA TYR A 119 6.65 -6.38 6.49
C TYR A 119 7.87 -7.29 6.73
N GLU A 120 8.08 -8.34 5.85
CA GLU A 120 9.26 -9.19 5.92
C GLU A 120 10.53 -8.36 5.65
N LEU A 121 10.49 -7.41 4.71
CA LEU A 121 11.61 -6.50 4.45
C LEU A 121 11.90 -5.58 5.65
N GLU A 122 10.87 -5.03 6.28
CA GLU A 122 11.02 -4.17 7.47
C GLU A 122 11.67 -4.94 8.64
N ASP A 123 11.23 -6.19 8.87
CA ASP A 123 11.81 -7.04 9.93
C ASP A 123 13.30 -7.32 9.68
N GLU A 124 13.69 -7.67 8.45
CA GLU A 124 15.09 -7.91 8.09
C GLU A 124 15.95 -6.65 8.20
N LEU A 125 15.45 -5.51 7.71
CA LEU A 125 16.17 -4.24 7.72
C LEU A 125 16.32 -3.65 9.13
N THR A 126 15.33 -3.84 10.00
CA THR A 126 15.38 -3.36 11.38
C THR A 126 16.59 -3.96 12.14
N ALA A 127 16.93 -5.21 11.86
CA ALA A 127 18.06 -5.90 12.50
C ALA A 127 19.43 -5.25 12.19
N ILE A 128 19.53 -4.52 11.07
CA ILE A 128 20.76 -3.86 10.60
C ILE A 128 20.67 -2.33 10.63
N GLY A 129 19.67 -1.76 11.33
CA GLY A 129 19.51 -0.30 11.45
C GLY A 129 19.07 0.39 10.16
N ARG A 130 18.36 -0.33 9.28
CA ARG A 130 17.87 0.22 8.01
C ARG A 130 16.34 0.14 7.95
N GLU A 131 15.75 0.77 6.94
CA GLU A 131 14.31 0.79 6.70
C GLU A 131 13.98 0.67 5.21
N PRO A 132 12.76 0.22 4.84
CA PRO A 132 12.39 -0.05 3.47
C PRO A 132 12.25 1.22 2.62
N HIS A 133 12.32 1.03 1.30
CA HIS A 133 12.18 2.09 0.29
C HIS A 133 10.80 2.78 0.32
N SER A 134 9.76 2.11 0.76
CA SER A 134 8.42 2.68 0.82
C SER A 134 7.62 2.14 2.01
N VAL A 135 6.67 2.95 2.49
CA VAL A 135 5.65 2.57 3.46
C VAL A 135 4.31 2.94 2.84
N ILE A 136 3.59 1.96 2.34
CA ILE A 136 2.26 2.13 1.75
C ILE A 136 1.17 1.74 2.76
N GLY A 137 -0.04 2.27 2.60
CA GLY A 137 -1.14 2.08 3.57
C GLY A 137 -1.47 0.60 3.85
N SER A 138 -1.23 -0.30 2.91
CA SER A 138 -1.44 -1.74 3.08
C SER A 138 -0.22 -2.52 3.59
N SER A 139 0.89 -1.85 3.95
CA SER A 139 2.10 -2.52 4.48
C SER A 139 1.78 -3.39 5.68
N CYS A 140 1.02 -2.90 6.65
CA CYS A 140 0.65 -3.62 7.87
C CYS A 140 -0.33 -4.79 7.65
N ILE A 141 -0.99 -4.87 6.50
CA ILE A 141 -1.82 -6.03 6.14
C ILE A 141 -1.11 -6.98 5.18
N GLY A 142 0.19 -6.79 4.97
CA GLY A 142 1.06 -7.68 4.22
C GLY A 142 1.15 -7.38 2.73
N ALA A 143 1.12 -6.11 2.33
CA ALA A 143 1.36 -5.72 0.93
C ALA A 143 2.69 -6.25 0.43
N SER A 144 2.70 -6.75 -0.82
CA SER A 144 3.92 -7.25 -1.45
C SER A 144 4.76 -6.11 -2.02
N ILE A 145 6.07 -6.28 -2.00
CA ILE A 145 7.04 -5.34 -2.55
C ILE A 145 6.79 -5.15 -4.06
N ILE A 146 6.76 -6.25 -4.80
CA ILE A 146 6.55 -6.22 -6.26
C ILE A 146 5.17 -5.65 -6.61
N GLY A 147 4.12 -5.96 -5.85
CA GLY A 147 2.80 -5.35 -6.07
C GLY A 147 2.81 -3.84 -5.92
N GLY A 148 3.56 -3.31 -4.96
CA GLY A 148 3.78 -1.87 -4.81
C GLY A 148 4.48 -1.26 -6.02
N ILE A 149 5.54 -1.88 -6.52
CA ILE A 149 6.32 -1.43 -7.68
C ILE A 149 5.49 -1.49 -8.96
N CYS A 150 4.81 -2.61 -9.23
CA CYS A 150 3.98 -2.78 -10.42
C CYS A 150 2.82 -1.76 -10.52
N ASN A 151 2.44 -1.15 -9.39
CA ASN A 151 1.41 -0.12 -9.34
C ASN A 151 1.97 1.29 -9.08
N ASN A 152 3.29 1.49 -9.02
CA ASN A 152 3.91 2.75 -8.58
C ASN A 152 3.24 3.29 -7.31
N SER A 153 3.00 2.41 -6.35
CA SER A 153 2.26 2.75 -5.15
C SER A 153 2.97 3.85 -4.38
N GLY A 154 2.30 4.99 -4.26
CA GLY A 154 2.77 6.06 -3.41
C GLY A 154 2.50 5.69 -1.95
N GLY A 155 3.47 5.84 -1.08
CA GLY A 155 3.30 5.66 0.36
C GLY A 155 3.29 6.98 1.10
N ALA A 156 3.37 6.91 2.42
CA ALA A 156 3.42 8.07 3.30
C ALA A 156 4.74 8.85 3.19
N LEU A 157 5.80 8.26 2.65
CA LEU A 157 7.15 8.83 2.68
C LEU A 157 7.34 9.93 1.64
N ILE A 158 7.63 11.14 2.11
CA ILE A 158 7.78 12.33 1.26
C ILE A 158 9.17 12.37 0.63
N HIS A 159 10.19 11.94 1.36
CA HIS A 159 11.59 12.03 0.92
C HIS A 159 12.06 10.85 0.04
N ARG A 160 11.17 9.88 -0.28
CA ARG A 160 11.52 8.68 -1.08
C ARG A 160 10.66 8.47 -2.31
N GLY A 161 9.51 9.14 -2.40
CA GLY A 161 8.60 9.00 -3.53
C GLY A 161 7.83 7.67 -3.58
N PRO A 162 7.34 7.29 -4.77
CA PRO A 162 6.62 6.04 -4.98
C PRO A 162 7.56 4.83 -4.92
N ALA A 163 6.97 3.64 -4.76
CA ALA A 163 7.69 2.39 -4.95
C ALA A 163 8.13 2.27 -6.41
N TYR A 164 9.44 2.34 -6.66
CA TYR A 164 10.02 2.42 -8.00
C TYR A 164 11.35 1.69 -8.08
N THR A 165 11.62 1.06 -9.21
CA THR A 165 12.92 0.55 -9.61
C THR A 165 12.98 0.36 -11.12
N GLU A 166 14.16 0.54 -11.71
CA GLU A 166 14.49 0.19 -13.09
C GLU A 166 15.18 -1.18 -13.19
N MET A 167 15.37 -1.85 -12.05
CA MET A 167 16.14 -3.09 -11.94
C MET A 167 15.22 -4.26 -11.62
N ALA A 168 14.86 -5.07 -12.63
CA ALA A 168 13.95 -6.19 -12.47
C ALA A 168 14.34 -7.42 -13.31
N LEU A 169 13.88 -8.59 -12.88
CA LEU A 169 13.78 -9.80 -13.70
C LEU A 169 12.31 -10.03 -13.99
N TYR A 170 11.93 -10.06 -15.25
CA TYR A 170 10.54 -10.20 -15.65
C TYR A 170 10.39 -11.01 -16.95
N ALA A 171 9.17 -11.50 -17.17
CA ALA A 171 8.77 -12.08 -18.45
C ALA A 171 7.69 -11.23 -19.11
N ARG A 172 7.73 -11.19 -20.43
CA ARG A 172 6.71 -10.60 -21.30
C ARG A 172 6.49 -11.45 -22.53
N VAL A 173 5.34 -11.28 -23.15
CA VAL A 173 5.10 -11.82 -24.50
C VAL A 173 5.62 -10.80 -25.52
N ASN A 174 6.51 -11.24 -26.41
CA ASN A 174 7.09 -10.39 -27.43
C ASN A 174 6.13 -10.21 -28.64
N GLU A 175 6.56 -9.45 -29.66
CA GLU A 175 5.79 -9.19 -30.87
C GLU A 175 5.49 -10.44 -31.72
N HIS A 176 6.21 -11.53 -31.50
CA HIS A 176 5.99 -12.83 -32.16
C HIS A 176 5.07 -13.77 -31.36
N GLY A 177 4.55 -13.29 -30.22
CA GLY A 177 3.70 -14.11 -29.32
C GLY A 177 4.47 -15.07 -28.43
N GLU A 178 5.80 -14.95 -28.36
CA GLU A 178 6.66 -15.81 -27.56
C GLU A 178 6.95 -15.19 -26.20
N LEU A 179 6.96 -16.04 -25.14
CA LEU A 179 7.33 -15.60 -23.81
C LEU A 179 8.86 -15.51 -23.69
N GLU A 180 9.35 -14.34 -23.38
CA GLU A 180 10.77 -14.06 -23.13
C GLU A 180 11.03 -13.68 -21.67
N LEU A 181 12.19 -14.12 -21.15
CA LEU A 181 12.66 -13.79 -19.78
C LEU A 181 13.79 -12.79 -19.90
N ILE A 182 13.63 -11.62 -19.27
CA ILE A 182 14.56 -10.49 -19.35
C ILE A 182 15.16 -10.23 -17.97
N ASN A 183 16.49 -10.25 -17.88
CA ASN A 183 17.22 -10.03 -16.63
C ASN A 183 17.92 -8.66 -16.63
N HIS A 184 17.34 -7.70 -15.93
CA HIS A 184 17.92 -6.38 -15.66
C HIS A 184 18.20 -6.16 -14.17
N LEU A 185 18.33 -7.23 -13.36
CA LEU A 185 18.72 -7.12 -11.95
C LEU A 185 20.16 -6.65 -11.73
N GLY A 186 20.98 -6.68 -12.77
CA GLY A 186 22.42 -6.46 -12.64
C GLY A 186 23.13 -7.61 -11.91
N ILE A 187 22.60 -8.82 -11.98
CA ILE A 187 23.19 -10.04 -11.41
C ILE A 187 23.43 -11.05 -12.53
N ASN A 188 24.67 -11.54 -12.64
CA ASN A 188 25.02 -12.58 -13.61
C ASN A 188 24.53 -13.95 -13.16
N LEU A 189 23.35 -14.34 -13.61
CA LEU A 189 22.69 -15.60 -13.26
C LEU A 189 22.79 -16.66 -14.38
N GLY A 190 23.46 -16.32 -15.50
CA GLY A 190 23.48 -17.10 -16.74
C GLY A 190 22.27 -16.76 -17.64
N GLN A 191 22.14 -17.49 -18.75
CA GLN A 191 21.13 -17.18 -19.78
C GLN A 191 19.98 -18.18 -19.85
N HIS A 192 20.19 -19.42 -19.40
CA HIS A 192 19.17 -20.45 -19.50
C HIS A 192 18.12 -20.30 -18.39
N PRO A 193 16.81 -20.13 -18.69
CA PRO A 193 15.77 -19.80 -17.73
C PRO A 193 15.76 -20.69 -16.48
N GLU A 194 15.85 -22.00 -16.63
CA GLU A 194 15.84 -22.91 -15.48
C GLU A 194 17.01 -22.67 -14.53
N SER A 195 18.23 -22.62 -15.05
CA SER A 195 19.41 -22.39 -14.20
C SER A 195 19.43 -20.99 -13.60
N LEU A 196 19.03 -19.97 -14.38
CA LEU A 196 18.93 -18.59 -13.95
C LEU A 196 17.96 -18.43 -12.76
N LEU A 197 16.74 -18.96 -12.92
CA LEU A 197 15.69 -18.83 -11.92
C LEU A 197 16.03 -19.65 -10.63
N ASN A 198 16.60 -20.85 -10.79
CA ASN A 198 17.02 -21.66 -9.67
C ASN A 198 18.19 -21.01 -8.89
N ARG A 199 19.18 -20.41 -9.59
CA ARG A 199 20.29 -19.68 -8.95
C ARG A 199 19.75 -18.46 -8.18
N LEU A 200 18.88 -17.69 -8.78
CA LEU A 200 18.26 -16.54 -8.13
C LEU A 200 17.50 -16.94 -6.86
N GLU A 201 16.64 -17.95 -6.96
CA GLU A 201 15.79 -18.38 -5.85
C GLU A 201 16.62 -18.92 -4.66
N ARG A 202 17.65 -19.72 -4.95
CA ARG A 202 18.56 -20.24 -3.93
C ARG A 202 19.56 -19.20 -3.42
N GLY A 203 19.77 -18.12 -4.20
CA GLY A 203 20.80 -17.13 -3.99
C GLY A 203 22.20 -17.69 -4.24
N ASP A 204 22.32 -18.57 -5.22
CA ASP A 204 23.60 -19.15 -5.66
C ASP A 204 24.36 -18.14 -6.56
N TYR A 205 24.66 -16.97 -5.99
CA TYR A 205 25.47 -15.91 -6.57
C TYR A 205 26.22 -15.17 -5.45
N THR A 206 27.34 -14.57 -5.80
CA THR A 206 28.23 -13.85 -4.90
C THR A 206 28.32 -12.38 -5.30
N ASP A 207 28.99 -11.55 -4.50
CA ASP A 207 29.21 -10.15 -4.82
C ASP A 207 29.95 -9.96 -6.16
N ALA A 208 30.77 -10.92 -6.58
CA ALA A 208 31.43 -10.91 -7.90
C ALA A 208 30.44 -11.08 -9.07
N ASP A 209 29.27 -11.65 -8.84
CA ASP A 209 28.21 -11.78 -9.84
C ASP A 209 27.32 -10.53 -9.91
N ILE A 210 27.44 -9.60 -8.95
CA ILE A 210 26.60 -8.41 -8.82
C ILE A 210 27.33 -7.21 -9.49
N ALA A 211 26.77 -6.72 -10.58
CA ALA A 211 27.23 -5.48 -11.21
C ALA A 211 26.66 -4.25 -10.47
N PRO A 212 27.36 -3.10 -10.54
CA PRO A 212 26.75 -1.83 -10.15
C PRO A 212 25.39 -1.64 -10.84
N ALA A 213 24.46 -0.98 -10.15
CA ALA A 213 23.14 -0.72 -10.71
C ALA A 213 23.26 0.08 -12.03
N SER A 214 22.68 -0.44 -13.09
CA SER A 214 22.65 0.22 -14.41
C SER A 214 21.47 1.17 -14.57
N GLY A 215 20.53 1.16 -13.64
CA GLY A 215 19.34 2.00 -13.54
C GLY A 215 19.07 2.40 -12.10
N GLN A 216 18.03 3.19 -11.89
CA GLN A 216 17.61 3.62 -10.56
C GLN A 216 16.98 2.45 -9.80
N THR A 217 17.35 2.30 -8.53
CA THR A 217 16.79 1.31 -7.60
C THR A 217 15.78 1.93 -6.61
N SER A 218 15.52 3.23 -6.76
CA SER A 218 14.44 4.03 -6.16
C SER A 218 14.23 5.31 -6.99
N ASP A 219 13.20 6.12 -6.71
CA ASP A 219 13.00 7.42 -7.40
C ASP A 219 13.97 8.48 -6.83
N HIS A 220 15.05 8.74 -7.54
CA HIS A 220 16.09 9.70 -7.14
C HIS A 220 15.71 11.17 -7.42
N GLU A 221 14.67 11.45 -8.23
CA GLU A 221 14.27 12.81 -8.61
C GLU A 221 13.07 13.32 -7.78
N TYR A 222 12.48 12.46 -6.97
CA TYR A 222 11.23 12.79 -6.31
C TYR A 222 11.36 13.95 -5.32
N GLN A 223 12.48 14.07 -4.62
CA GLN A 223 12.71 15.15 -3.66
C GLN A 223 12.68 16.53 -4.31
N ASP A 224 13.31 16.68 -5.47
CA ASP A 224 13.27 17.94 -6.22
C ASP A 224 11.87 18.24 -6.76
N ARG A 225 11.18 17.19 -7.20
CA ARG A 225 9.81 17.32 -7.72
C ARG A 225 8.82 17.75 -6.65
N VAL A 226 8.85 17.16 -5.46
CA VAL A 226 7.91 17.52 -4.38
C VAL A 226 8.16 18.94 -3.85
N ARG A 227 9.40 19.44 -3.96
CA ARG A 227 9.80 20.81 -3.60
C ARG A 227 9.33 21.87 -4.59
N ASP A 228 9.10 21.51 -5.84
CA ASP A 228 8.58 22.43 -6.88
C ASP A 228 7.06 22.62 -6.67
N ILE A 229 6.74 23.41 -5.65
CA ILE A 229 5.35 23.62 -5.16
C ILE A 229 4.49 24.46 -6.11
N ASP A 230 5.08 25.11 -7.10
CA ASP A 230 4.40 26.01 -8.02
C ASP A 230 4.06 25.33 -9.37
N ALA A 231 4.44 24.07 -9.55
CA ALA A 231 4.16 23.32 -10.77
C ALA A 231 2.67 22.91 -10.90
N ASP A 232 2.16 23.05 -12.11
CA ASP A 232 0.79 22.72 -12.50
C ASP A 232 0.59 21.23 -12.82
N THR A 233 1.22 20.35 -12.05
CA THR A 233 1.13 18.89 -12.18
C THR A 233 1.25 18.24 -10.81
N PRO A 234 0.70 17.03 -10.59
CA PRO A 234 0.89 16.28 -9.36
C PRO A 234 2.36 15.96 -9.10
N SER A 235 2.74 15.84 -7.83
CA SER A 235 4.09 15.37 -7.47
C SER A 235 4.29 13.90 -7.83
N ARG A 236 3.24 13.09 -7.70
CA ARG A 236 3.20 11.67 -8.06
C ARG A 236 1.77 11.21 -8.33
N TYR A 237 1.63 10.20 -9.18
CA TYR A 237 0.40 9.44 -9.44
C TYR A 237 0.79 8.10 -10.11
N ASN A 238 -0.08 7.08 -10.00
CA ASN A 238 0.28 5.71 -10.39
C ASN A 238 0.65 5.55 -11.88
N ASN A 239 0.04 6.31 -12.76
CA ASN A 239 0.31 6.28 -14.21
C ASN A 239 1.21 7.44 -14.67
N ASP A 240 2.14 7.88 -13.86
CA ASP A 240 3.12 8.90 -14.24
C ASP A 240 4.07 8.33 -15.30
N ALA A 241 3.98 8.83 -16.54
CA ALA A 241 4.78 8.34 -17.67
C ALA A 241 6.29 8.38 -17.40
N ARG A 242 6.77 9.27 -16.52
CA ARG A 242 8.18 9.35 -16.10
C ARG A 242 8.61 8.22 -15.17
N ARG A 243 7.65 7.45 -14.65
CA ARG A 243 7.85 6.33 -13.69
C ARG A 243 7.28 5.01 -14.20
N LEU A 244 6.94 4.97 -15.50
CA LEU A 244 6.59 3.73 -16.18
C LEU A 244 7.87 3.15 -16.79
N PHE A 245 8.47 2.19 -16.13
CA PHE A 245 9.67 1.51 -16.61
C PHE A 245 9.61 0.03 -16.23
N GLU A 246 9.52 -0.83 -17.24
CA GLU A 246 9.49 -2.29 -17.06
C GLU A 246 8.53 -2.74 -15.93
N ALA A 247 9.05 -3.25 -14.80
CA ALA A 247 8.24 -3.67 -13.66
C ALA A 247 7.48 -2.50 -13.03
N SER A 248 8.09 -1.30 -12.96
CA SER A 248 7.49 -0.12 -12.33
C SER A 248 6.30 0.38 -13.14
N GLY A 249 5.12 0.41 -12.51
CA GLY A 249 3.88 0.82 -13.16
C GLY A 249 3.37 -0.13 -14.24
N SER A 250 3.88 -1.37 -14.31
CA SER A 250 3.48 -2.36 -15.33
C SER A 250 2.01 -2.77 -15.26
N ALA A 251 1.38 -2.66 -14.09
CA ALA A 251 -0.04 -2.91 -13.86
C ALA A 251 -0.56 -4.23 -14.51
N GLY A 252 0.24 -5.29 -14.43
CA GLY A 252 -0.11 -6.62 -14.95
C GLY A 252 0.31 -6.90 -16.41
N ARG A 253 1.01 -5.97 -17.07
CA ARG A 253 1.56 -6.22 -18.42
C ARG A 253 2.74 -7.17 -18.43
N LEU A 254 3.39 -7.36 -17.29
CA LEU A 254 4.57 -8.20 -17.10
C LEU A 254 4.33 -9.21 -16.00
N ILE A 255 5.06 -10.34 -16.06
CA ILE A 255 5.22 -11.26 -14.94
C ILE A 255 6.57 -10.97 -14.31
N VAL A 256 6.58 -10.37 -13.13
CA VAL A 256 7.81 -9.97 -12.43
C VAL A 256 8.27 -11.10 -11.51
N PHE A 257 9.53 -11.54 -11.69
CA PHE A 257 10.17 -12.64 -10.93
C PHE A 257 11.02 -12.13 -9.77
N ALA A 258 11.62 -10.97 -9.92
CA ALA A 258 12.36 -10.31 -8.86
C ALA A 258 12.54 -8.82 -9.18
N VAL A 259 12.80 -8.04 -8.13
CA VAL A 259 13.20 -6.63 -8.23
C VAL A 259 14.41 -6.38 -7.34
N ARG A 260 15.27 -5.43 -7.75
CA ARG A 260 16.36 -4.87 -6.95
C ARG A 260 15.98 -3.46 -6.54
N ILE A 261 16.04 -3.16 -5.25
CA ILE A 261 15.54 -1.91 -4.65
C ILE A 261 16.52 -1.39 -3.62
N ASP A 262 16.56 -0.06 -3.44
CA ASP A 262 17.30 0.58 -2.36
C ASP A 262 16.65 0.34 -1.00
N THR A 263 17.48 0.32 0.01
CA THR A 263 17.12 0.44 1.42
C THR A 263 17.78 1.69 1.98
N PHE A 264 17.32 2.18 3.12
CA PHE A 264 17.77 3.46 3.65
C PHE A 264 18.22 3.34 5.10
N ALA A 265 19.21 4.12 5.52
CA ALA A 265 19.60 4.18 6.91
C ALA A 265 18.44 4.68 7.76
N LYS A 266 18.22 4.04 8.90
CA LYS A 266 17.20 4.48 9.86
C LYS A 266 17.68 5.81 10.49
N PRO A 267 16.80 6.83 10.56
CA PRO A 267 17.16 8.08 11.21
C PRO A 267 17.54 7.88 12.68
N GLU A 268 18.51 8.63 13.15
CA GLU A 268 18.96 8.58 14.56
C GLU A 268 17.94 9.23 15.50
N ARG A 269 17.31 10.32 15.03
CA ARG A 269 16.32 11.09 15.78
C ARG A 269 15.06 11.28 14.97
N GLN A 270 13.90 11.08 15.60
CA GLN A 270 12.60 11.33 14.97
C GLN A 270 11.69 12.08 15.94
N GLN A 271 10.85 12.97 15.41
CA GLN A 271 9.85 13.70 16.16
C GLN A 271 8.55 13.79 15.35
N ILE A 272 7.44 13.60 16.03
CA ILE A 272 6.11 13.85 15.48
C ILE A 272 5.56 15.11 16.13
N TYR A 273 5.13 16.05 15.27
CA TYR A 273 4.36 17.23 15.63
C TYR A 273 2.93 17.01 15.18
N TYR A 274 2.00 17.08 16.13
CA TYR A 274 0.58 17.05 15.84
C TYR A 274 0.08 18.49 15.73
N ILE A 275 -0.45 18.86 14.58
CA ILE A 275 -0.88 20.22 14.26
C ILE A 275 -2.40 20.22 14.11
N GLY A 276 -3.07 21.15 14.78
CA GLY A 276 -4.49 21.46 14.59
C GLY A 276 -4.65 22.83 13.98
N ALA A 277 -5.54 22.98 13.00
CA ALA A 277 -5.85 24.24 12.35
C ALA A 277 -7.37 24.42 12.21
N HIS A 278 -7.81 25.69 12.25
CA HIS A 278 -9.21 26.03 12.01
C HIS A 278 -9.55 26.09 10.53
N ASP A 279 -8.57 26.46 9.70
CA ASP A 279 -8.73 26.64 8.27
C ASP A 279 -7.70 25.81 7.47
N PRO A 280 -8.08 25.25 6.31
CA PRO A 280 -7.13 24.57 5.43
C PRO A 280 -6.01 25.46 4.90
N ASP A 281 -6.20 26.78 4.81
CA ASP A 281 -5.19 27.73 4.35
C ASP A 281 -3.96 27.75 5.27
N THR A 282 -4.14 27.62 6.58
CA THR A 282 -3.05 27.46 7.56
C THR A 282 -2.16 26.27 7.18
N LEU A 283 -2.76 25.13 6.86
CA LEU A 283 -1.99 23.94 6.46
C LEU A 283 -1.33 24.12 5.09
N THR A 284 -1.96 24.86 4.18
CA THR A 284 -1.38 25.21 2.88
C THR A 284 -0.10 26.03 3.05
N GLU A 285 -0.13 27.06 3.90
CA GLU A 285 1.04 27.89 4.21
C GLU A 285 2.18 27.05 4.81
N LEU A 286 1.87 26.23 5.82
CA LEU A 286 2.86 25.34 6.44
C LEU A 286 3.47 24.39 5.41
N ARG A 287 2.66 23.75 4.57
CA ARG A 287 3.13 22.85 3.52
C ARG A 287 4.08 23.54 2.55
N ARG A 288 3.64 24.69 2.01
CA ARG A 288 4.42 25.44 1.02
C ARG A 288 5.74 25.93 1.61
N HIS A 289 5.71 26.46 2.83
CA HIS A 289 6.93 26.93 3.51
C HIS A 289 7.92 25.76 3.76
N ILE A 290 7.44 24.66 4.32
CA ILE A 290 8.27 23.50 4.65
C ILE A 290 8.90 22.90 3.38
N LEU A 291 8.11 22.66 2.35
CA LEU A 291 8.63 22.07 1.10
C LEU A 291 9.65 22.98 0.40
N LYS A 292 9.44 24.28 0.41
CA LYS A 292 10.29 25.25 -0.29
C LYS A 292 11.55 25.62 0.48
N ASN A 293 11.46 25.80 1.81
CA ASN A 293 12.50 26.47 2.57
C ASN A 293 13.29 25.53 3.48
N PHE A 294 12.72 24.39 3.91
CA PHE A 294 13.46 23.49 4.79
C PHE A 294 14.58 22.77 4.05
N LYS A 295 15.73 22.68 4.69
CA LYS A 295 16.85 21.86 4.23
C LYS A 295 16.45 20.38 4.21
N ASN A 296 15.74 19.93 5.26
CA ASN A 296 15.35 18.56 5.47
C ASN A 296 13.85 18.38 5.20
N LEU A 297 13.50 17.55 4.20
CA LEU A 297 12.10 17.19 3.93
C LEU A 297 11.50 16.39 5.09
N PRO A 298 10.21 16.53 5.36
CA PRO A 298 9.51 15.65 6.29
C PRO A 298 9.60 14.19 5.87
N VAL A 299 9.65 13.28 6.84
CA VAL A 299 9.51 11.85 6.60
C VAL A 299 8.10 11.55 6.07
N SER A 300 7.09 12.08 6.76
CA SER A 300 5.69 11.98 6.34
C SER A 300 4.88 13.17 6.88
N GLY A 301 3.74 13.43 6.25
CA GLY A 301 2.79 14.42 6.69
C GLY A 301 1.39 13.96 6.35
N GLU A 302 0.67 13.47 7.37
CA GLU A 302 -0.61 12.81 7.23
C GLU A 302 -1.74 13.75 7.69
N TYR A 303 -2.59 14.12 6.75
CA TYR A 303 -3.78 14.92 7.02
C TYR A 303 -4.97 14.06 7.43
N MET A 304 -5.82 14.60 8.28
CA MET A 304 -7.10 14.02 8.65
C MET A 304 -8.10 15.14 9.06
N HIS A 305 -9.28 15.14 8.45
CA HIS A 305 -10.38 16.01 8.88
C HIS A 305 -11.05 15.46 10.16
N ARG A 306 -11.68 16.34 10.96
CA ARG A 306 -12.35 15.97 12.22
C ARG A 306 -13.42 14.88 12.04
N ASP A 307 -14.20 14.88 10.95
CA ASP A 307 -15.20 13.85 10.70
C ASP A 307 -14.53 12.47 10.50
N CYS A 308 -13.42 12.46 9.78
CA CYS A 308 -12.61 11.25 9.62
C CYS A 308 -12.02 10.79 10.96
N TYR A 309 -11.56 11.74 11.80
CA TYR A 309 -11.08 11.45 13.16
C TYR A 309 -12.14 10.73 13.99
N ASP A 310 -13.37 11.25 14.02
CA ASP A 310 -14.47 10.69 14.81
C ASP A 310 -14.88 9.30 14.33
N ILE A 311 -14.95 9.11 13.02
CA ILE A 311 -15.24 7.79 12.44
C ILE A 311 -14.12 6.79 12.74
N ALA A 312 -12.86 7.21 12.63
CA ALA A 312 -11.72 6.38 12.94
C ALA A 312 -11.66 6.01 14.44
N GLU A 313 -11.97 6.95 15.35
CA GLU A 313 -12.03 6.69 16.78
C GLU A 313 -13.08 5.64 17.12
N ARG A 314 -14.25 5.72 16.53
CA ARG A 314 -15.36 4.83 16.85
C ARG A 314 -15.28 3.50 16.14
N TYR A 315 -15.09 3.53 14.81
CA TYR A 315 -15.19 2.35 13.95
C TYR A 315 -13.84 1.70 13.63
N GLY A 316 -12.72 2.38 13.89
CA GLY A 316 -11.36 1.87 13.74
C GLY A 316 -10.76 1.26 15.01
N ARG A 317 -11.45 1.35 16.15
CA ARG A 317 -10.94 1.05 17.50
C ARG A 317 -10.40 -0.37 17.66
N ASP A 318 -11.05 -1.38 17.11
CA ASP A 318 -10.58 -2.76 17.22
C ASP A 318 -9.23 -2.98 16.53
N THR A 319 -9.08 -2.43 15.31
CA THR A 319 -7.83 -2.48 14.56
C THR A 319 -6.73 -1.71 15.29
N TYR A 320 -7.05 -0.52 15.78
CA TYR A 320 -6.15 0.27 16.60
C TYR A 320 -5.65 -0.52 17.81
N LEU A 321 -6.56 -1.07 18.63
CA LEU A 321 -6.22 -1.81 19.85
C LEU A 321 -5.42 -3.09 19.58
N VAL A 322 -5.70 -3.78 18.48
CA VAL A 322 -4.91 -4.96 18.08
C VAL A 322 -3.49 -4.56 17.74
N ILE A 323 -3.29 -3.48 16.98
CA ILE A 323 -1.94 -3.02 16.61
C ILE A 323 -1.19 -2.47 17.83
N ASP A 324 -1.84 -1.60 18.61
CA ASP A 324 -1.21 -0.95 19.79
C ASP A 324 -0.77 -1.97 20.85
N ARG A 325 -1.58 -3.01 21.10
CA ARG A 325 -1.32 -3.99 22.19
C ARG A 325 -0.57 -5.24 21.73
N LEU A 326 -0.80 -5.71 20.53
CA LEU A 326 -0.27 -6.98 20.03
C LEU A 326 0.76 -6.82 18.90
N GLY A 327 0.82 -5.63 18.28
CA GLY A 327 1.66 -5.33 17.15
C GLY A 327 1.03 -5.72 15.80
N SER A 328 1.47 -5.06 14.75
CA SER A 328 0.95 -5.20 13.37
C SER A 328 1.05 -6.64 12.83
N LYS A 329 2.06 -7.42 13.26
CA LYS A 329 2.24 -8.84 12.88
C LYS A 329 1.03 -9.74 13.18
N HIS A 330 0.15 -9.33 14.09
CA HIS A 330 -1.05 -10.09 14.47
C HIS A 330 -2.28 -9.74 13.62
N ILE A 331 -2.24 -8.67 12.83
CA ILE A 331 -3.35 -8.23 11.97
C ILE A 331 -3.80 -9.32 10.98
N PRO A 332 -2.92 -10.05 10.27
CA PRO A 332 -3.39 -11.13 9.39
C PRO A 332 -4.11 -12.26 10.13
N ALA A 333 -3.72 -12.55 11.37
CA ALA A 333 -4.40 -13.55 12.20
C ALA A 333 -5.78 -13.04 12.66
N PHE A 334 -5.86 -11.77 13.03
CA PHE A 334 -7.10 -11.10 13.40
C PHE A 334 -8.12 -11.10 12.25
N PHE A 335 -7.71 -10.74 11.03
CA PHE A 335 -8.59 -10.80 9.86
C PHE A 335 -9.00 -12.24 9.49
N ARG A 336 -8.12 -13.23 9.64
CA ARG A 336 -8.51 -14.65 9.45
C ARG A 336 -9.58 -15.09 10.44
N TRP A 337 -9.51 -14.64 11.68
CA TRP A 337 -10.52 -14.93 12.72
C TRP A 337 -11.86 -14.26 12.37
N LYS A 338 -11.86 -12.98 11.98
CA LYS A 338 -13.05 -12.26 11.49
C LYS A 338 -13.70 -13.00 10.32
N ASN A 339 -12.94 -13.39 9.31
CA ASN A 339 -13.43 -14.14 8.15
C ASN A 339 -14.05 -15.50 8.52
N ARG A 340 -13.63 -16.14 9.63
CA ARG A 340 -14.28 -17.37 10.12
C ARG A 340 -15.65 -17.08 10.74
N ILE A 341 -15.76 -15.98 11.48
CA ILE A 341 -17.04 -15.53 12.06
C ILE A 341 -18.02 -15.15 10.95
N ASP A 342 -17.56 -14.42 9.93
CA ASP A 342 -18.41 -14.01 8.82
C ASP A 342 -18.94 -15.21 8.02
N ARG A 343 -18.10 -16.23 7.76
CA ARG A 343 -18.57 -17.49 7.17
C ARG A 343 -19.61 -18.24 8.00
N LEU A 344 -19.54 -18.13 9.31
CA LEU A 344 -20.58 -18.65 10.19
C LEU A 344 -21.85 -17.79 10.09
N GLY A 345 -21.68 -16.47 10.06
CA GLY A 345 -22.76 -15.51 9.87
C GLY A 345 -23.52 -15.72 8.55
N GLU A 346 -22.81 -15.98 7.46
CA GLU A 346 -23.42 -16.30 6.15
C GLU A 346 -24.36 -17.51 6.22
N LYS A 347 -23.94 -18.59 6.93
CA LYS A 347 -24.79 -19.76 7.16
C LYS A 347 -26.06 -19.43 7.95
N LEU A 348 -25.98 -18.41 8.81
CA LEU A 348 -27.10 -17.94 9.63
C LEU A 348 -27.85 -16.76 8.97
N ARG A 349 -27.49 -16.38 7.72
CA ARG A 349 -28.01 -15.20 7.00
C ARG A 349 -27.77 -13.87 7.73
N LEU A 350 -26.71 -13.80 8.53
CA LEU A 350 -26.28 -12.61 9.26
C LEU A 350 -25.04 -12.02 8.53
N LYS A 351 -25.24 -11.00 7.72
CA LYS A 351 -24.14 -10.31 7.01
C LYS A 351 -23.29 -9.50 7.99
N ASN A 352 -21.98 -9.46 7.76
CA ASN A 352 -21.00 -8.64 8.51
C ASN A 352 -21.05 -8.92 10.03
N LEU A 353 -21.24 -10.18 10.43
CA LEU A 353 -21.37 -10.57 11.82
C LEU A 353 -20.15 -10.21 12.65
N SER A 354 -18.94 -10.43 12.09
CA SER A 354 -17.68 -10.12 12.78
C SER A 354 -17.57 -8.62 13.07
N ASP A 355 -17.94 -7.77 12.12
CA ASP A 355 -17.88 -6.32 12.26
C ASP A 355 -18.85 -5.81 13.32
N ARG A 356 -20.07 -6.33 13.32
CA ARG A 356 -21.09 -5.98 14.29
C ARG A 356 -20.73 -6.40 15.73
N LEU A 357 -20.20 -7.62 15.90
CA LEU A 357 -19.75 -8.10 17.20
C LEU A 357 -18.55 -7.30 17.72
N SER A 358 -17.57 -7.02 16.84
CA SER A 358 -16.42 -6.18 17.21
C SER A 358 -16.86 -4.77 17.60
N GLN A 359 -17.82 -4.17 16.87
CA GLN A 359 -18.33 -2.84 17.20
C GLN A 359 -19.04 -2.82 18.56
N CYS A 360 -19.95 -3.77 18.80
CA CYS A 360 -20.60 -3.87 20.11
C CYS A 360 -19.60 -4.01 21.27
N ALA A 361 -18.53 -4.80 21.05
CA ALA A 361 -17.50 -4.99 22.07
C ALA A 361 -16.68 -3.70 22.29
N THR A 362 -16.32 -2.99 21.22
CA THR A 362 -15.50 -1.76 21.31
C THR A 362 -16.30 -0.55 21.78
N ASP A 363 -17.60 -0.47 21.52
CA ASP A 363 -18.46 0.61 22.02
C ASP A 363 -18.59 0.61 23.56
N MET A 364 -18.33 -0.54 24.22
CA MET A 364 -18.31 -0.64 25.68
C MET A 364 -16.98 -0.20 26.31
N LEU A 365 -15.94 0.05 25.52
CA LEU A 365 -14.64 0.45 26.03
C LEU A 365 -14.54 1.98 26.11
N PRO A 366 -13.80 2.53 27.10
CA PRO A 366 -13.51 3.96 27.15
C PRO A 366 -12.67 4.38 25.93
N THR A 367 -12.55 5.70 25.72
CA THR A 367 -11.67 6.20 24.67
C THR A 367 -10.24 5.65 24.81
N HIS A 368 -9.62 5.39 23.67
CA HIS A 368 -8.29 4.79 23.60
C HIS A 368 -7.21 5.79 23.15
N LEU A 369 -7.66 6.99 22.75
CA LEU A 369 -6.77 8.05 22.26
C LEU A 369 -6.20 8.88 23.41
N PRO A 370 -4.96 9.39 23.28
CA PRO A 370 -4.35 10.22 24.31
C PRO A 370 -5.10 11.55 24.51
N PRO A 371 -5.08 12.11 25.73
CA PRO A 371 -5.85 13.33 26.05
C PRO A 371 -5.55 14.53 25.17
N PHE A 372 -4.29 14.70 24.70
CA PHE A 372 -3.93 15.80 23.81
C PHE A 372 -4.67 15.72 22.47
N MET A 373 -4.86 14.49 21.92
CA MET A 373 -5.56 14.32 20.66
C MET A 373 -7.05 14.69 20.78
N GLN A 374 -7.66 14.37 21.91
CA GLN A 374 -9.04 14.77 22.18
C GLN A 374 -9.16 16.29 22.31
N HIS A 375 -8.24 16.92 23.05
CA HIS A 375 -8.18 18.37 23.15
C HIS A 375 -8.01 19.04 21.79
N MET A 376 -7.10 18.55 20.95
CA MET A 376 -6.92 19.06 19.59
C MET A 376 -8.18 18.87 18.73
N ARG A 377 -8.82 17.71 18.84
CA ARG A 377 -10.07 17.43 18.12
C ARG A 377 -11.23 18.34 18.53
N GLU A 378 -11.33 18.69 19.81
CA GLU A 378 -12.36 19.59 20.30
C GLU A 378 -12.21 21.02 19.75
N GLN A 379 -10.97 21.45 19.54
CA GLN A 379 -10.66 22.82 19.11
C GLN A 379 -10.58 23.00 17.61
N TYR A 380 -10.08 22.02 16.87
CA TYR A 380 -9.71 22.17 15.46
C TYR A 380 -10.46 21.23 14.54
N GLU A 381 -10.67 21.63 13.29
CA GLU A 381 -11.29 20.80 12.24
C GLU A 381 -10.27 20.06 11.40
N HIS A 382 -9.10 20.64 11.21
CA HIS A 382 -8.06 20.11 10.36
C HIS A 382 -6.87 19.65 11.19
N HIS A 383 -6.45 18.38 10.99
CA HIS A 383 -5.35 17.77 11.74
C HIS A 383 -4.25 17.33 10.80
N LEU A 384 -3.00 17.63 11.14
CA LEU A 384 -1.82 17.21 10.40
C LEU A 384 -0.81 16.55 11.33
N ILE A 385 -0.42 15.33 11.02
CA ILE A 385 0.61 14.56 11.74
C ILE A 385 1.90 14.71 10.95
N LEU A 386 2.76 15.62 11.37
CA LEU A 386 4.04 15.93 10.73
C LEU A 386 5.15 15.12 11.38
N LYS A 387 5.77 14.21 10.64
CA LYS A 387 6.93 13.43 11.11
C LYS A 387 8.21 13.97 10.50
N MET A 388 9.13 14.38 11.35
CA MET A 388 10.47 14.88 11.00
C MET A 388 11.56 13.93 11.48
N ALA A 389 12.73 14.01 10.85
CA ALA A 389 13.90 13.23 11.23
C ALA A 389 15.16 14.10 11.30
N ASP A 390 16.10 13.68 12.15
CA ASP A 390 17.44 14.24 12.31
C ASP A 390 17.46 15.78 12.39
N GLY A 391 18.19 16.49 11.54
CA GLY A 391 18.23 17.97 11.53
C GLY A 391 16.89 18.64 11.25
N GLY A 392 15.97 17.95 10.57
CA GLY A 392 14.62 18.46 10.30
C GLY A 392 13.77 18.61 11.55
N VAL A 393 14.10 17.89 12.64
CA VAL A 393 13.40 18.04 13.92
C VAL A 393 13.54 19.45 14.47
N ASP A 394 14.76 19.99 14.48
CA ASP A 394 15.01 21.31 15.03
C ASP A 394 14.53 22.44 14.10
N GLU A 395 14.61 22.22 12.77
CA GLU A 395 13.98 23.10 11.77
C GLU A 395 12.46 23.24 12.03
N ALA A 396 11.76 22.12 12.16
CA ALA A 396 10.33 22.14 12.40
C ALA A 396 9.94 22.73 13.76
N ALA A 397 10.67 22.39 14.83
CA ALA A 397 10.44 22.96 16.16
C ALA A 397 10.52 24.49 16.14
N SER A 398 11.57 25.04 15.51
CA SER A 398 11.80 26.48 15.43
C SER A 398 10.72 27.16 14.59
N TYR A 399 10.42 26.60 13.42
CA TYR A 399 9.43 27.16 12.50
C TYR A 399 8.00 27.13 13.08
N LEU A 400 7.56 25.99 13.60
CA LEU A 400 6.21 25.85 14.16
C LEU A 400 6.01 26.78 15.35
N LYS A 401 7.03 26.91 16.21
CA LYS A 401 6.97 27.88 17.31
C LYS A 401 6.81 29.32 16.79
N GLN A 402 7.67 29.73 15.85
CA GLN A 402 7.60 31.07 15.27
C GLN A 402 6.27 31.34 14.58
N TYR A 403 5.77 30.37 13.82
CA TYR A 403 4.52 30.48 13.06
C TYR A 403 3.33 30.69 14.01
N PHE A 404 3.12 29.80 14.99
CA PHE A 404 1.99 29.86 15.88
C PHE A 404 2.09 30.95 16.95
N ASP A 405 3.31 31.39 17.32
CA ASP A 405 3.48 32.60 18.15
C ASP A 405 3.01 33.87 17.39
N ALA A 406 3.22 33.93 16.07
CA ALA A 406 2.77 35.03 15.21
C ALA A 406 1.28 34.92 14.81
N HIS A 407 0.73 33.72 14.77
CA HIS A 407 -0.64 33.42 14.33
C HIS A 407 -1.40 32.58 15.37
N PRO A 408 -1.63 33.10 16.60
CA PRO A 408 -2.17 32.28 17.70
C PRO A 408 -3.64 31.90 17.53
N HIS A 409 -4.33 32.46 16.55
CA HIS A 409 -5.75 32.17 16.26
C HIS A 409 -5.94 31.20 15.10
N ASP A 410 -4.89 30.85 14.35
CA ASP A 410 -5.01 29.99 13.16
C ASP A 410 -4.97 28.49 13.53
N GLY A 411 -4.33 28.19 14.66
CA GLY A 411 -4.18 26.80 15.11
C GLY A 411 -3.18 26.65 16.26
N ALA A 412 -2.77 25.42 16.48
CA ALA A 412 -1.71 25.10 17.43
C ALA A 412 -0.94 23.82 17.03
N TYR A 413 0.18 23.60 17.67
CA TYR A 413 0.91 22.34 17.53
C TYR A 413 1.27 21.72 18.88
N TYR A 414 1.43 20.41 18.88
CA TYR A 414 1.86 19.61 20.02
C TYR A 414 3.04 18.74 19.61
N ALA A 415 4.16 18.84 20.33
CA ALA A 415 5.31 17.98 20.14
C ALA A 415 5.08 16.66 20.90
N CYS A 416 4.76 15.60 20.17
CA CYS A 416 4.40 14.31 20.75
C CYS A 416 5.60 13.62 21.39
N SER A 417 5.40 12.94 22.51
CA SER A 417 6.34 11.88 22.93
C SER A 417 6.35 10.74 21.91
N GLY A 418 7.36 9.88 21.94
CA GLY A 418 7.44 8.76 20.99
C GLY A 418 6.21 7.87 20.99
N LYS A 419 5.61 7.63 22.16
CA LYS A 419 4.37 6.85 22.31
C LYS A 419 3.16 7.60 21.72
N GLU A 420 2.99 8.87 22.05
CA GLU A 420 1.88 9.68 21.55
C GLU A 420 1.92 9.83 20.03
N GLY A 421 3.12 10.03 19.47
CA GLY A 421 3.31 10.10 18.02
C GLY A 421 2.95 8.79 17.31
N ALA A 422 3.34 7.66 17.88
CA ALA A 422 2.95 6.34 17.36
C ALA A 422 1.42 6.14 17.42
N GLN A 423 0.78 6.57 18.51
CA GLN A 423 -0.66 6.50 18.68
C GLN A 423 -1.41 7.41 17.69
N ALA A 424 -0.93 8.63 17.45
CA ALA A 424 -1.51 9.53 16.45
C ALA A 424 -1.41 8.96 15.03
N THR A 425 -0.24 8.41 14.68
CA THR A 425 -0.04 7.75 13.37
C THR A 425 -0.96 6.54 13.21
N LEU A 426 -1.11 5.73 14.26
CA LEU A 426 -1.97 4.55 14.23
C LEU A 426 -3.46 4.92 14.10
N HIS A 427 -3.89 6.00 14.76
CA HIS A 427 -5.26 6.50 14.61
C HIS A 427 -5.57 6.91 13.17
N ARG A 428 -4.68 7.69 12.55
CA ARG A 428 -4.79 8.06 11.14
C ARG A 428 -4.82 6.83 10.22
N PHE A 429 -3.99 5.84 10.54
CA PHE A 429 -3.93 4.59 9.80
C PHE A 429 -5.24 3.79 9.88
N ALA A 430 -5.93 3.81 11.02
CA ALA A 430 -7.20 3.10 11.22
C ALA A 430 -8.36 3.66 10.37
N ALA A 431 -8.26 4.87 9.83
CA ALA A 431 -9.33 5.56 9.09
C ALA A 431 -9.87 4.75 7.90
N ALA A 432 -9.00 4.19 7.06
CA ALA A 432 -9.40 3.41 5.88
C ALA A 432 -10.22 2.14 6.25
N GLY A 433 -9.85 1.49 7.36
CA GLY A 433 -10.61 0.36 7.90
C GLY A 433 -11.93 0.78 8.54
N ALA A 434 -11.96 1.97 9.14
CA ALA A 434 -13.14 2.52 9.79
C ALA A 434 -14.28 2.82 8.82
N ALA A 435 -14.00 3.31 7.61
CA ALA A 435 -15.00 3.54 6.56
C ALA A 435 -15.74 2.23 6.21
N ASN A 436 -14.99 1.14 5.99
CA ASN A 436 -15.58 -0.17 5.71
C ASN A 436 -16.42 -0.69 6.90
N ARG A 437 -15.94 -0.49 8.14
CA ARG A 437 -16.67 -0.90 9.35
C ARG A 437 -17.95 -0.10 9.53
N TYR A 438 -17.90 1.23 9.32
CA TYR A 438 -19.07 2.09 9.36
C TYR A 438 -20.14 1.57 8.40
N HIS A 439 -19.78 1.35 7.13
CA HIS A 439 -20.68 0.81 6.12
C HIS A 439 -21.20 -0.59 6.52
N ALA A 440 -20.37 -1.50 7.02
CA ALA A 440 -20.76 -2.84 7.44
C ALA A 440 -21.77 -2.83 8.61
N VAL A 441 -21.62 -1.92 9.55
CA VAL A 441 -22.47 -1.80 10.74
C VAL A 441 -23.78 -1.09 10.41
N LYS A 442 -23.68 0.02 9.63
CA LYS A 442 -24.80 0.89 9.26
C LYS A 442 -25.53 0.49 7.98
N GLY A 443 -25.13 -0.54 7.31
CA GLY A 443 -25.57 -0.94 5.96
C GLY A 443 -27.08 -1.16 5.73
N ARG A 444 -27.93 -0.87 6.74
CA ARG A 444 -29.39 -0.73 6.56
C ARG A 444 -29.84 0.74 6.45
N GLU A 445 -28.95 1.66 6.87
CA GLU A 445 -29.21 3.10 6.95
C GLU A 445 -28.46 3.85 5.85
N VAL A 446 -27.45 3.23 5.24
CA VAL A 446 -26.56 3.82 4.24
C VAL A 446 -26.52 2.96 2.98
N GLY A 447 -26.22 3.59 1.85
CA GLY A 447 -26.06 2.94 0.55
C GLY A 447 -24.69 2.29 0.37
N ASP A 448 -23.91 2.75 -0.58
CA ASP A 448 -22.61 2.18 -0.94
C ASP A 448 -21.45 3.04 -0.43
N LEU A 449 -20.24 2.51 -0.51
CA LEU A 449 -19.00 3.21 -0.18
C LEU A 449 -18.23 3.52 -1.45
N LEU A 450 -18.08 4.81 -1.77
CA LEU A 450 -17.21 5.29 -2.84
C LEU A 450 -15.89 5.77 -2.23
N ALA A 451 -14.80 5.17 -2.65
CA ALA A 451 -13.44 5.57 -2.22
C ALA A 451 -12.67 6.14 -3.42
N LEU A 452 -12.13 7.33 -3.25
CA LEU A 452 -11.34 8.04 -4.26
C LEU A 452 -9.93 8.31 -3.73
N ASP A 453 -8.93 8.10 -4.59
CA ASP A 453 -7.56 8.53 -4.39
C ASP A 453 -7.24 9.61 -5.42
N ILE A 454 -6.99 10.83 -4.96
CA ILE A 454 -6.86 12.01 -5.83
C ILE A 454 -5.47 12.59 -5.68
N ALA A 455 -4.73 12.66 -6.79
CA ALA A 455 -3.45 13.35 -6.86
C ALA A 455 -3.69 14.78 -7.37
N LEU A 456 -3.63 15.75 -6.48
CA LEU A 456 -3.79 17.18 -6.81
C LEU A 456 -2.51 17.77 -7.39
N ARG A 457 -2.65 18.86 -8.14
CA ARG A 457 -1.52 19.65 -8.62
C ARG A 457 -0.72 20.21 -7.46
N ARG A 458 0.59 20.37 -7.63
CA ARG A 458 1.47 20.88 -6.55
C ARG A 458 1.16 22.30 -6.16
N ASN A 459 0.70 23.13 -7.11
CA ASN A 459 0.29 24.51 -6.91
C ASN A 459 -1.18 24.67 -6.45
N GLU A 460 -1.92 23.57 -6.23
CA GLU A 460 -3.31 23.67 -5.78
C GLU A 460 -3.40 24.25 -4.37
N HIS A 461 -4.20 25.29 -4.21
CA HIS A 461 -4.50 25.94 -2.93
C HIS A 461 -5.86 25.50 -2.38
N ASP A 462 -6.83 25.27 -3.25
CA ASP A 462 -8.19 24.81 -2.86
C ASP A 462 -8.25 23.27 -2.89
N TRP A 463 -7.48 22.66 -2.00
CA TRP A 463 -7.34 21.20 -1.90
C TRP A 463 -8.41 20.54 -1.02
N PHE A 464 -9.07 21.32 -0.16
CA PHE A 464 -10.13 20.80 0.72
C PHE A 464 -11.47 20.87 0.00
N GLU A 465 -12.05 19.71 -0.28
CA GLU A 465 -13.28 19.63 -1.05
C GLU A 465 -14.51 20.13 -0.28
N ARG A 466 -15.25 21.02 -0.91
CA ARG A 466 -16.57 21.50 -0.48
C ARG A 466 -17.58 21.08 -1.52
N LEU A 467 -18.35 20.04 -1.21
CA LEU A 467 -19.38 19.53 -2.12
C LEU A 467 -20.55 20.50 -2.24
N PRO A 468 -21.16 20.63 -3.45
CA PRO A 468 -22.44 21.30 -3.61
C PRO A 468 -23.53 20.67 -2.73
N ALA A 469 -24.42 21.47 -2.19
CA ALA A 469 -25.46 21.01 -1.25
C ALA A 469 -26.35 19.91 -1.84
N GLU A 470 -26.60 19.93 -3.15
CA GLU A 470 -27.36 18.90 -3.86
C GLU A 470 -26.68 17.52 -3.88
N ILE A 471 -25.36 17.46 -3.75
CA ILE A 471 -24.60 16.22 -3.61
C ILE A 471 -24.44 15.86 -2.13
N ASP A 472 -24.05 16.83 -1.31
CA ASP A 472 -23.72 16.64 0.10
C ASP A 472 -24.90 16.05 0.90
N GLN A 473 -26.14 16.44 0.59
CA GLN A 473 -27.36 15.89 1.22
C GLN A 473 -27.56 14.38 1.04
N HIS A 474 -26.88 13.76 0.07
CA HIS A 474 -26.97 12.32 -0.21
C HIS A 474 -25.82 11.53 0.41
N ILE A 475 -24.92 12.19 1.12
CA ILE A 475 -23.73 11.58 1.72
C ILE A 475 -23.95 11.46 3.22
N ALA A 476 -24.00 10.23 3.72
CA ALA A 476 -24.18 9.95 5.13
C ALA A 476 -22.92 10.24 5.97
N ALA A 477 -21.72 10.06 5.38
CA ALA A 477 -20.45 10.40 6.02
C ALA A 477 -19.33 10.61 4.99
N LYS A 478 -18.41 11.52 5.31
CA LYS A 478 -17.22 11.86 4.52
C LYS A 478 -15.96 11.63 5.35
N LEU A 479 -15.00 10.90 4.81
CA LEU A 479 -13.70 10.74 5.44
C LEU A 479 -12.65 11.38 4.54
N TYR A 480 -12.19 12.57 4.91
CA TYR A 480 -11.11 13.27 4.22
C TYR A 480 -9.81 13.12 4.98
N TYR A 481 -8.85 12.50 4.34
CA TYR A 481 -7.53 12.25 4.88
C TYR A 481 -6.53 12.07 3.72
N GLY A 482 -5.23 12.12 3.98
CA GLY A 482 -4.29 11.94 2.87
C GLY A 482 -2.83 12.21 3.21
N HIS A 483 -1.98 12.00 2.21
CA HIS A 483 -0.55 12.30 2.24
C HIS A 483 -0.35 13.77 1.85
N PHE A 484 -0.51 14.66 2.82
CA PHE A 484 -0.71 16.08 2.59
C PHE A 484 0.41 16.75 1.79
N PHE A 485 1.67 16.49 2.16
CA PHE A 485 2.81 17.11 1.48
C PHE A 485 2.96 16.67 0.01
N CYS A 486 2.50 15.47 -0.30
CA CYS A 486 2.48 14.97 -1.67
C CYS A 486 1.22 15.39 -2.44
N HIS A 487 0.26 16.04 -1.80
CA HIS A 487 -1.06 16.37 -2.33
C HIS A 487 -1.80 15.13 -2.91
N VAL A 488 -1.69 13.99 -2.21
CA VAL A 488 -2.47 12.79 -2.52
C VAL A 488 -3.50 12.59 -1.43
N MET A 489 -4.76 12.84 -1.79
CA MET A 489 -5.88 12.83 -0.86
C MET A 489 -6.70 11.56 -1.02
N HIS A 490 -7.12 10.99 0.10
CA HIS A 490 -8.09 9.91 0.17
C HIS A 490 -9.43 10.49 0.57
N GLN A 491 -10.46 10.18 -0.19
CA GLN A 491 -11.81 10.67 0.04
C GLN A 491 -12.76 9.48 -0.01
N ASP A 492 -13.23 9.06 1.16
CA ASP A 492 -14.23 8.00 1.27
C ASP A 492 -15.60 8.64 1.53
N TYR A 493 -16.56 8.37 0.64
CA TYR A 493 -17.95 8.82 0.75
C TYR A 493 -18.84 7.61 1.05
N ILE A 494 -19.63 7.73 2.11
CA ILE A 494 -20.66 6.76 2.45
C ILE A 494 -22.00 7.35 2.07
N LEU A 495 -22.67 6.75 1.10
CA LEU A 495 -23.89 7.25 0.47
C LEU A 495 -25.13 6.85 1.27
#